data_ad7403561a99ab7bee688b47aff457bb
#
_entry.id   ad7403561a99ab7bee688b47aff457bb
#
_cell.length_a   1.000
_cell.length_b   1.000
_cell.length_c   1.000
_cell.angle_alpha   90.00
_cell.angle_beta   90.00
_cell.angle_gamma   90.00
#
_symmetry.space_group_name_H-M   'P 1'
#
loop_
_entity.id
_entity.type
_entity.pdbx_description
1 polymer ?
#
loop_
_entity_poly.entity_id
_entity_poly.type
_entity_poly.pdbx_seq_one_letter_code
_entity_poly.pdbx_strand_id
1 'polypeptide(L)'
;MTDPSLNGILGLMQLTDSALPTGAFSHSLGFETYMHAEQLEDQESFSAWLEMFVDQQLTYTDALAVRLVYAATDFERIEDLDDLVTAQALPRQVREGGMTMGKRLLSIGARSYPGDWVLRYQQGVDEERMHGHQATVWGVLARGLDVSEDTAVAAHVYATVISLTQNAVRGIPLGQNTGQAVIRAAQEWVGRAVATSRRLSEEGIAEEVLGAGAPGLEIAQMNHERQRARLFMS
;
A
#
# COMPACT_ATOMS: atom_id res chain seq x y z
N MET A 1 -5.25 -20.35 -15.02
CA MET A 1 -5.37 -19.73 -13.69
C MET A 1 -5.74 -20.84 -12.72
N THR A 2 -4.81 -21.21 -11.84
CA THR A 2 -5.12 -22.12 -10.72
C THR A 2 -5.97 -21.34 -9.70
N ASP A 3 -7.03 -21.95 -9.26
CA ASP A 3 -7.88 -21.41 -8.20
C ASP A 3 -7.03 -21.31 -6.91
N PRO A 4 -6.97 -20.15 -6.23
CA PRO A 4 -6.17 -20.02 -5.03
C PRO A 4 -6.62 -21.04 -3.98
N SER A 5 -5.66 -21.64 -3.26
CA SER A 5 -6.00 -22.54 -2.18
C SER A 5 -6.86 -21.81 -1.12
N LEU A 6 -7.78 -22.52 -0.47
CA LEU A 6 -8.59 -21.94 0.62
C LEU A 6 -7.70 -21.31 1.70
N ASN A 7 -6.57 -21.93 2.01
CA ASN A 7 -5.60 -21.41 2.96
C ASN A 7 -4.96 -20.10 2.50
N GLY A 8 -4.64 -19.98 1.21
CA GLY A 8 -4.13 -18.72 0.64
C GLY A 8 -5.15 -17.59 0.74
N ILE A 9 -6.43 -17.87 0.45
CA ILE A 9 -7.52 -16.88 0.59
C ILE A 9 -7.68 -16.45 2.06
N LEU A 10 -7.70 -17.40 3.00
CA LEU A 10 -7.84 -17.09 4.43
C LEU A 10 -6.64 -16.32 4.96
N GLY A 11 -5.41 -16.66 4.51
CA GLY A 11 -4.20 -15.91 4.82
C GLY A 11 -4.26 -14.46 4.31
N LEU A 12 -4.72 -14.29 3.06
CA LEU A 12 -4.91 -12.97 2.47
C LEU A 12 -5.94 -12.15 3.25
N MET A 13 -7.08 -12.73 3.60
CA MET A 13 -8.12 -12.07 4.41
C MET A 13 -7.56 -11.64 5.77
N GLN A 14 -6.77 -12.48 6.44
CA GLN A 14 -6.15 -12.13 7.71
C GLN A 14 -5.15 -10.97 7.57
N LEU A 15 -4.28 -11.02 6.57
CA LEU A 15 -3.24 -10.01 6.38
C LEU A 15 -3.77 -8.66 5.87
N THR A 16 -4.98 -8.63 5.31
CA THR A 16 -5.68 -7.40 4.87
C THR A 16 -6.73 -6.92 5.87
N ASP A 17 -6.93 -7.64 6.97
CA ASP A 17 -7.91 -7.23 7.98
C ASP A 17 -7.53 -5.88 8.59
N SER A 18 -8.49 -5.00 8.70
CA SER A 18 -8.33 -3.68 9.31
C SER A 18 -7.92 -3.73 10.79
N ALA A 19 -8.15 -4.85 11.48
CA ALA A 19 -7.71 -5.07 12.85
C ALA A 19 -6.24 -5.53 12.95
N LEU A 20 -5.56 -5.80 11.81
CA LEU A 20 -4.15 -6.19 11.84
C LEU A 20 -3.29 -5.05 12.40
N PRO A 21 -2.46 -5.28 13.44
CA PRO A 21 -1.80 -4.19 14.18
C PRO A 21 -0.56 -3.65 13.45
N THR A 22 -0.71 -3.26 12.17
CA THR A 22 0.36 -2.63 11.38
C THR A 22 0.51 -1.14 11.66
N GLY A 23 -0.55 -0.48 12.14
CA GLY A 23 -0.59 0.95 12.38
C GLY A 23 -1.12 1.78 11.19
N ALA A 24 -1.66 1.15 10.14
CA ALA A 24 -2.18 1.84 8.96
C ALA A 24 -3.24 2.91 9.28
N PHE A 25 -4.04 2.72 10.32
CA PHE A 25 -5.03 3.70 10.81
C PHE A 25 -4.44 5.01 11.34
N SER A 26 -3.14 5.13 11.44
CA SER A 26 -2.46 6.35 11.89
C SER A 26 -1.94 7.19 10.74
N HIS A 27 -2.14 6.77 9.48
CA HIS A 27 -1.58 7.44 8.32
C HIS A 27 -2.67 7.97 7.38
N SER A 28 -2.61 9.27 7.07
CA SER A 28 -3.50 9.92 6.10
C SER A 28 -3.00 9.80 4.65
N LEU A 29 -1.70 9.52 4.48
CA LEU A 29 -1.02 9.48 3.19
C LEU A 29 -1.27 10.75 2.34
N GLY A 30 -1.45 11.89 3.02
CA GLY A 30 -1.57 13.21 2.42
C GLY A 30 -2.97 13.82 2.45
N PHE A 31 -4.06 13.05 2.66
CA PHE A 31 -5.41 13.65 2.62
C PHE A 31 -5.63 14.70 3.73
N GLU A 32 -4.97 14.57 4.88
CA GLU A 32 -5.09 15.55 5.96
C GLU A 32 -4.66 16.96 5.54
N THR A 33 -3.65 17.07 4.67
CA THR A 33 -3.25 18.36 4.11
C THR A 33 -4.34 18.99 3.27
N TYR A 34 -5.05 18.19 2.46
CA TYR A 34 -6.19 18.66 1.68
C TYR A 34 -7.40 19.01 2.55
N MET A 35 -7.62 18.28 3.66
CA MET A 35 -8.63 18.66 4.67
C MET A 35 -8.33 20.04 5.28
N HIS A 36 -7.09 20.26 5.70
CA HIS A 36 -6.68 21.57 6.27
C HIS A 36 -6.77 22.72 5.26
N ALA A 37 -6.69 22.42 3.97
CA ALA A 37 -6.88 23.37 2.89
C ALA A 37 -8.35 23.54 2.47
N GLU A 38 -9.32 22.96 3.21
CA GLU A 38 -10.76 23.00 2.92
C GLU A 38 -11.09 22.45 1.52
N GLN A 39 -10.32 21.46 1.04
CA GLN A 39 -10.52 20.81 -0.25
C GLN A 39 -11.17 19.43 -0.13
N LEU A 40 -11.22 18.87 1.09
CA LEU A 40 -11.89 17.61 1.41
C LEU A 40 -12.85 17.84 2.57
N GLU A 41 -14.12 18.04 2.26
CA GLU A 41 -15.14 18.38 3.23
C GLU A 41 -16.31 17.40 3.29
N ASP A 42 -16.46 16.57 2.25
CA ASP A 42 -17.60 15.68 2.06
C ASP A 42 -17.24 14.37 1.34
N GLN A 43 -18.26 13.54 1.05
CA GLN A 43 -18.11 12.29 0.36
C GLN A 43 -17.57 12.47 -1.07
N GLU A 44 -18.06 13.45 -1.81
CA GLU A 44 -17.74 13.64 -3.21
C GLU A 44 -16.27 14.02 -3.38
N SER A 45 -15.82 15.03 -2.65
CA SER A 45 -14.43 15.50 -2.64
C SER A 45 -13.46 14.41 -2.16
N PHE A 46 -13.83 13.65 -1.11
CA PHE A 46 -13.00 12.54 -0.64
C PHE A 46 -12.93 11.40 -1.66
N SER A 47 -14.07 11.03 -2.30
CA SER A 47 -14.08 9.99 -3.33
C SER A 47 -13.19 10.36 -4.51
N ALA A 48 -13.27 11.60 -4.99
CA ALA A 48 -12.44 12.09 -6.09
C ALA A 48 -10.95 12.07 -5.73
N TRP A 49 -10.60 12.47 -4.49
CA TRP A 49 -9.23 12.40 -4.00
C TRP A 49 -8.73 10.95 -3.90
N LEU A 50 -9.55 10.04 -3.37
CA LEU A 50 -9.18 8.62 -3.22
C LEU A 50 -9.02 7.93 -4.57
N GLU A 51 -9.89 8.24 -5.54
CA GLU A 51 -9.76 7.76 -6.92
C GLU A 51 -8.43 8.23 -7.55
N MET A 52 -8.11 9.52 -7.45
CA MET A 52 -6.83 10.06 -7.88
C MET A 52 -5.65 9.36 -7.19
N PHE A 53 -5.75 9.14 -5.88
CA PHE A 53 -4.71 8.46 -5.10
C PHE A 53 -4.48 7.03 -5.58
N VAL A 54 -5.55 6.27 -5.86
CA VAL A 54 -5.43 4.91 -6.40
C VAL A 54 -4.85 4.94 -7.82
N ASP A 55 -5.42 5.76 -8.71
CA ASP A 55 -5.06 5.76 -10.13
C ASP A 55 -3.67 6.33 -10.40
N GLN A 56 -3.25 7.38 -9.68
CA GLN A 56 -2.00 8.11 -9.97
C GLN A 56 -0.88 7.82 -8.98
N GLN A 57 -1.17 7.36 -7.76
CA GLN A 57 -0.14 7.04 -6.77
C GLN A 57 0.01 5.55 -6.57
N LEU A 58 -0.98 4.85 -5.99
CA LEU A 58 -0.85 3.43 -5.66
C LEU A 58 -0.59 2.55 -6.88
N THR A 59 -1.13 2.90 -8.04
CA THR A 59 -0.90 2.16 -9.28
C THR A 59 0.57 2.17 -9.68
N TYR A 60 1.24 3.32 -9.58
CA TYR A 60 2.64 3.51 -10.02
C TYR A 60 3.67 3.31 -8.90
N THR A 61 3.25 3.07 -7.68
CA THR A 61 4.13 2.76 -6.55
C THR A 61 3.90 1.33 -6.07
N ASP A 62 2.97 1.13 -5.15
CA ASP A 62 2.74 -0.14 -4.45
C ASP A 62 2.32 -1.28 -5.39
N ALA A 63 1.40 -1.02 -6.34
CA ALA A 63 0.95 -2.04 -7.27
C ALA A 63 2.09 -2.54 -8.17
N LEU A 64 2.94 -1.62 -8.69
CA LEU A 64 4.12 -2.00 -9.45
C LEU A 64 5.18 -2.69 -8.59
N ALA A 65 5.39 -2.24 -7.35
CA ALA A 65 6.31 -2.91 -6.42
C ALA A 65 5.90 -4.37 -6.19
N VAL A 66 4.60 -4.64 -5.98
CA VAL A 66 4.08 -6.01 -5.85
C VAL A 66 4.33 -6.82 -7.12
N ARG A 67 4.10 -6.25 -8.32
CA ARG A 67 4.39 -6.89 -9.60
C ARG A 67 5.85 -7.29 -9.74
N LEU A 68 6.75 -6.36 -9.43
CA LEU A 68 8.19 -6.59 -9.52
C LEU A 68 8.66 -7.66 -8.52
N VAL A 69 8.06 -7.73 -7.32
CA VAL A 69 8.32 -8.82 -6.37
C VAL A 69 7.89 -10.18 -6.94
N TYR A 70 6.74 -10.26 -7.62
CA TYR A 70 6.30 -11.51 -8.24
C TYR A 70 7.18 -11.92 -9.43
N ALA A 71 7.72 -10.96 -10.17
CA ALA A 71 8.65 -11.21 -11.27
C ALA A 71 10.06 -11.57 -10.81
N ALA A 72 10.43 -11.35 -9.55
CA ALA A 72 11.76 -11.64 -9.04
C ALA A 72 12.07 -13.14 -9.10
N THR A 73 13.25 -13.49 -9.61
CA THR A 73 13.72 -14.88 -9.75
C THR A 73 14.57 -15.35 -8.60
N ASP A 74 15.18 -14.41 -7.85
CA ASP A 74 16.05 -14.64 -6.72
C ASP A 74 15.78 -13.62 -5.61
N PHE A 75 16.36 -13.84 -4.45
CA PHE A 75 16.12 -12.99 -3.29
C PHE A 75 16.94 -11.70 -3.33
N GLU A 76 18.07 -11.68 -3.99
CA GLU A 76 18.91 -10.50 -4.19
C GLU A 76 18.09 -9.41 -4.90
N ARG A 77 17.23 -9.82 -5.83
CA ARG A 77 16.30 -8.89 -6.49
C ARG A 77 15.28 -8.27 -5.51
N ILE A 78 14.89 -8.99 -4.47
CA ILE A 78 14.01 -8.44 -3.42
C ILE A 78 14.74 -7.36 -2.59
N GLU A 79 16.03 -7.56 -2.30
CA GLU A 79 16.87 -6.56 -1.61
C GLU A 79 16.94 -5.27 -2.44
N ASP A 80 17.26 -5.35 -3.73
CA ASP A 80 17.29 -4.22 -4.65
C ASP A 80 15.93 -3.49 -4.75
N LEU A 81 14.84 -4.25 -4.81
CA LEU A 81 13.48 -3.69 -4.87
C LEU A 81 13.08 -2.97 -3.58
N ASP A 82 13.47 -3.49 -2.42
CA ASP A 82 13.20 -2.82 -1.14
C ASP A 82 13.92 -1.47 -1.05
N ASP A 83 15.17 -1.42 -1.51
CA ASP A 83 15.94 -0.18 -1.61
C ASP A 83 15.27 0.80 -2.58
N LEU A 84 14.92 0.35 -3.78
CA LEU A 84 14.33 1.18 -4.83
C LEU A 84 12.98 1.75 -4.40
N VAL A 85 12.07 0.90 -3.90
CA VAL A 85 10.74 1.31 -3.44
C VAL A 85 10.84 2.28 -2.27
N THR A 86 11.77 2.06 -1.34
CA THR A 86 12.00 2.96 -0.21
C THR A 86 12.55 4.31 -0.67
N ALA A 87 13.51 4.32 -1.59
CA ALA A 87 14.12 5.54 -2.11
C ALA A 87 13.12 6.43 -2.87
N GLN A 88 12.16 5.84 -3.57
CA GLN A 88 11.14 6.58 -4.32
C GLN A 88 10.08 7.26 -3.44
N ALA A 89 9.89 6.81 -2.22
CA ALA A 89 8.98 7.45 -1.28
C ALA A 89 9.60 8.78 -0.78
N LEU A 90 9.52 9.83 -1.60
CA LEU A 90 10.17 11.12 -1.37
C LEU A 90 9.71 11.80 -0.07
N PRO A 91 8.39 11.87 0.27
CA PRO A 91 7.95 12.44 1.52
C PRO A 91 8.41 11.59 2.71
N ARG A 92 9.20 12.20 3.60
CA ARG A 92 9.85 11.50 4.72
C ARG A 92 8.87 10.72 5.60
N GLN A 93 7.76 11.34 6.00
CA GLN A 93 6.79 10.68 6.88
C GLN A 93 6.08 9.51 6.19
N VAL A 94 5.84 9.58 4.89
CA VAL A 94 5.27 8.46 4.11
C VAL A 94 6.28 7.31 4.04
N ARG A 95 7.54 7.60 3.76
CA ARG A 95 8.63 6.62 3.72
C ARG A 95 8.81 5.92 5.08
N GLU A 96 8.94 6.69 6.16
CA GLU A 96 9.09 6.15 7.52
C GLU A 96 7.86 5.35 7.96
N GLY A 97 6.65 5.82 7.59
CA GLY A 97 5.40 5.11 7.81
C GLY A 97 5.35 3.79 7.06
N GLY A 98 5.70 3.78 5.78
CA GLY A 98 5.78 2.58 4.94
C GLY A 98 6.72 1.52 5.51
N MET A 99 7.91 1.92 5.95
CA MET A 99 8.86 1.03 6.63
C MET A 99 8.31 0.52 7.97
N THR A 100 7.70 1.37 8.78
CA THR A 100 7.15 0.99 10.08
C THR A 100 6.01 -0.01 9.93
N MET A 101 5.07 0.25 9.03
CA MET A 101 3.96 -0.65 8.73
C MET A 101 4.45 -1.96 8.14
N GLY A 102 5.42 -1.92 7.23
CA GLY A 102 6.01 -3.09 6.61
C GLY A 102 6.73 -3.99 7.61
N LYS A 103 7.56 -3.44 8.50
CA LYS A 103 8.25 -4.21 9.56
C LYS A 103 7.25 -4.91 10.50
N ARG A 104 6.15 -4.24 10.87
CA ARG A 104 5.10 -4.85 11.69
C ARG A 104 4.37 -5.96 10.93
N LEU A 105 4.03 -5.74 9.67
CA LEU A 105 3.42 -6.73 8.79
C LEU A 105 4.34 -7.95 8.63
N LEU A 106 5.63 -7.73 8.40
CA LEU A 106 6.64 -8.78 8.26
C LEU A 106 6.76 -9.62 9.54
N SER A 107 6.83 -8.97 10.69
CA SER A 107 6.89 -9.67 11.99
C SER A 107 5.68 -10.58 12.25
N ILE A 108 4.48 -10.15 11.83
CA ILE A 108 3.27 -10.97 11.92
C ILE A 108 3.32 -12.10 10.88
N GLY A 109 3.67 -11.75 9.64
CA GLY A 109 3.75 -12.69 8.51
C GLY A 109 4.77 -13.80 8.75
N ALA A 110 5.96 -13.47 9.23
CA ALA A 110 7.02 -14.44 9.51
C ALA A 110 6.62 -15.48 10.58
N ARG A 111 5.76 -15.10 11.50
CA ARG A 111 5.24 -16.02 12.54
C ARG A 111 4.09 -16.88 12.02
N SER A 112 3.21 -16.33 11.22
CA SER A 112 1.96 -16.98 10.81
C SER A 112 2.10 -17.73 9.48
N TYR A 113 2.94 -17.23 8.59
CA TYR A 113 3.14 -17.72 7.22
C TYR A 113 4.64 -17.78 6.88
N PRO A 114 5.44 -18.56 7.64
CA PRO A 114 6.87 -18.68 7.41
C PRO A 114 7.15 -19.31 6.04
N GLY A 115 8.05 -18.70 5.28
CA GLY A 115 8.55 -19.18 4.00
C GLY A 115 10.00 -18.72 3.85
N ASP A 116 10.76 -19.33 2.94
CA ASP A 116 12.17 -19.04 2.80
C ASP A 116 12.45 -17.55 2.58
N TRP A 117 11.77 -16.92 1.64
CA TRP A 117 11.94 -15.49 1.36
C TRP A 117 11.43 -14.59 2.49
N VAL A 118 10.35 -14.99 3.18
CA VAL A 118 9.81 -14.24 4.32
C VAL A 118 10.83 -14.22 5.47
N LEU A 119 11.44 -15.37 5.78
CA LEU A 119 12.43 -15.49 6.83
C LEU A 119 13.75 -14.79 6.49
N ARG A 120 14.22 -14.89 5.23
CA ARG A 120 15.38 -14.14 4.75
C ARG A 120 15.14 -12.63 4.82
N TYR A 121 13.92 -12.17 4.47
CA TYR A 121 13.57 -10.75 4.56
C TYR A 121 13.55 -10.29 6.02
N GLN A 122 12.94 -11.07 6.94
CA GLN A 122 12.96 -10.77 8.37
C GLN A 122 14.40 -10.65 8.89
N GLN A 123 15.26 -11.57 8.52
CA GLN A 123 16.68 -11.52 8.89
C GLN A 123 17.36 -10.26 8.34
N GLY A 124 17.13 -9.90 7.08
CA GLY A 124 17.70 -8.69 6.46
C GLY A 124 17.26 -7.41 7.18
N VAL A 125 16.00 -7.35 7.62
CA VAL A 125 15.48 -6.21 8.41
C VAL A 125 16.08 -6.19 9.83
N ASP A 126 16.21 -7.34 10.49
CA ASP A 126 16.79 -7.45 11.83
C ASP A 126 18.30 -7.08 11.85
N GLU A 127 18.99 -7.34 10.75
CA GLU A 127 20.40 -6.98 10.51
C GLU A 127 20.59 -5.57 9.92
N GLU A 128 19.51 -4.81 9.78
CA GLU A 128 19.49 -3.45 9.21
C GLU A 128 20.03 -3.36 7.76
N ARG A 129 20.02 -4.48 7.01
CA ARG A 129 20.40 -4.52 5.58
C ARG A 129 19.23 -4.20 4.66
N MET A 130 18.00 -4.37 5.15
CA MET A 130 16.77 -4.12 4.40
C MET A 130 15.86 -3.16 5.16
N HIS A 131 15.12 -2.36 4.43
CA HIS A 131 14.23 -1.33 4.98
C HIS A 131 12.91 -1.89 5.51
N GLY A 132 12.39 -2.94 4.87
CA GLY A 132 11.10 -3.53 5.20
C GLY A 132 9.94 -2.66 4.73
N HIS A 133 9.98 -2.11 3.51
CA HIS A 133 8.89 -1.31 2.98
C HIS A 133 7.61 -2.13 2.79
N GLN A 134 6.46 -1.55 3.15
CA GLN A 134 5.17 -2.27 3.21
C GLN A 134 4.81 -2.96 1.89
N ALA A 135 4.99 -2.32 0.74
CA ALA A 135 4.64 -2.88 -0.55
C ALA A 135 5.51 -4.10 -0.91
N THR A 136 6.82 -4.04 -0.64
CA THR A 136 7.75 -5.15 -0.89
C THR A 136 7.49 -6.31 0.06
N VAL A 137 7.31 -6.03 1.35
CA VAL A 137 6.92 -7.03 2.36
C VAL A 137 5.62 -7.73 1.99
N TRP A 138 4.60 -6.94 1.59
CA TRP A 138 3.33 -7.49 1.15
C TRP A 138 3.48 -8.42 -0.05
N GLY A 139 4.24 -8.01 -1.07
CA GLY A 139 4.49 -8.82 -2.25
C GLY A 139 5.12 -10.17 -1.90
N VAL A 140 6.13 -10.19 -1.01
CA VAL A 140 6.80 -11.42 -0.55
C VAL A 140 5.85 -12.33 0.23
N LEU A 141 5.04 -11.78 1.13
CA LEU A 141 4.05 -12.55 1.90
C LEU A 141 2.96 -13.12 1.00
N ALA A 142 2.37 -12.32 0.12
CA ALA A 142 1.31 -12.75 -0.78
C ALA A 142 1.79 -13.83 -1.75
N ARG A 143 3.02 -13.71 -2.27
CA ARG A 143 3.66 -14.75 -3.08
C ARG A 143 3.81 -16.06 -2.29
N GLY A 144 4.18 -15.99 -1.02
CA GLY A 144 4.29 -17.15 -0.12
C GLY A 144 2.95 -17.83 0.18
N LEU A 145 1.83 -17.11 0.04
CA LEU A 145 0.47 -17.64 0.18
C LEU A 145 -0.05 -18.35 -1.09
N ASP A 146 0.75 -18.38 -2.16
CA ASP A 146 0.38 -18.99 -3.45
C ASP A 146 -0.91 -18.39 -4.07
N VAL A 147 -1.09 -17.08 -3.89
CA VAL A 147 -2.16 -16.33 -4.55
C VAL A 147 -1.66 -15.71 -5.84
N SER A 148 -2.56 -15.45 -6.79
CA SER A 148 -2.17 -14.83 -8.06
C SER A 148 -1.68 -13.41 -7.84
N GLU A 149 -0.76 -12.96 -8.69
CA GLU A 149 -0.22 -11.60 -8.70
C GLU A 149 -1.32 -10.54 -8.73
N ASP A 150 -2.36 -10.70 -9.56
CA ASP A 150 -3.51 -9.81 -9.61
C ASP A 150 -4.28 -9.74 -8.30
N THR A 151 -4.44 -10.90 -7.66
CA THR A 151 -5.11 -10.99 -6.35
C THR A 151 -4.28 -10.28 -5.29
N ALA A 152 -2.96 -10.43 -5.32
CA ALA A 152 -2.05 -9.76 -4.40
C ALA A 152 -2.09 -8.24 -4.56
N VAL A 153 -2.04 -7.73 -5.79
CA VAL A 153 -2.18 -6.29 -6.10
C VAL A 153 -3.54 -5.77 -5.64
N ALA A 154 -4.62 -6.45 -6.04
CA ALA A 154 -5.99 -6.05 -5.68
C ALA A 154 -6.17 -5.96 -4.16
N ALA A 155 -5.69 -6.95 -3.42
CA ALA A 155 -5.84 -7.02 -1.97
C ALA A 155 -5.06 -5.91 -1.26
N HIS A 156 -3.83 -5.60 -1.69
CA HIS A 156 -3.03 -4.52 -1.12
C HIS A 156 -3.67 -3.14 -1.35
N VAL A 157 -4.03 -2.85 -2.60
CA VAL A 157 -4.67 -1.58 -2.96
C VAL A 157 -6.00 -1.43 -2.23
N TYR A 158 -6.81 -2.50 -2.17
CA TYR A 158 -8.10 -2.46 -1.49
C TYR A 158 -7.97 -2.30 0.03
N ALA A 159 -7.01 -2.96 0.67
CA ALA A 159 -6.72 -2.77 2.09
C ALA A 159 -6.32 -1.31 2.41
N THR A 160 -5.54 -0.69 1.54
CA THR A 160 -5.17 0.73 1.65
C THR A 160 -6.39 1.64 1.50
N VAL A 161 -7.27 1.38 0.53
CA VAL A 161 -8.56 2.08 0.35
C VAL A 161 -9.42 1.99 1.62
N ILE A 162 -9.56 0.79 2.20
CA ILE A 162 -10.32 0.59 3.45
C ILE A 162 -9.71 1.43 4.57
N SER A 163 -8.40 1.36 4.76
CA SER A 163 -7.69 2.09 5.80
C SER A 163 -7.89 3.60 5.68
N LEU A 164 -7.69 4.16 4.48
CA LEU A 164 -7.88 5.59 4.21
C LEU A 164 -9.33 6.03 4.39
N THR A 165 -10.30 5.22 3.96
CA THR A 165 -11.72 5.53 4.15
C THR A 165 -12.10 5.54 5.63
N GLN A 166 -11.61 4.59 6.43
CA GLN A 166 -11.82 4.57 7.87
C GLN A 166 -11.15 5.78 8.57
N ASN A 167 -9.99 6.20 8.08
CA ASN A 167 -9.33 7.40 8.55
C ASN A 167 -10.16 8.65 8.20
N ALA A 168 -10.68 8.74 6.97
CA ALA A 168 -11.53 9.85 6.53
C ALA A 168 -12.82 9.97 7.35
N VAL A 169 -13.46 8.85 7.71
CA VAL A 169 -14.64 8.84 8.62
C VAL A 169 -14.35 9.51 9.97
N ARG A 170 -13.10 9.51 10.43
CA ARG A 170 -12.70 10.20 11.67
C ARG A 170 -12.34 11.66 11.47
N GLY A 171 -11.87 12.03 10.28
CA GLY A 171 -11.36 13.36 9.98
C GLY A 171 -12.34 14.26 9.24
N ILE A 172 -13.25 13.68 8.47
CA ILE A 172 -14.28 14.38 7.69
C ILE A 172 -15.65 13.98 8.22
N PRO A 173 -16.69 14.80 8.10
CA PRO A 173 -18.04 14.45 8.56
C PRO A 173 -18.72 13.38 7.69
N LEU A 174 -18.02 12.25 7.46
CA LEU A 174 -18.53 11.08 6.76
C LEU A 174 -19.15 10.10 7.76
N GLY A 175 -20.40 9.71 7.51
CA GLY A 175 -21.01 8.61 8.27
C GLY A 175 -20.41 7.25 7.89
N GLN A 176 -20.48 6.25 8.79
CA GLN A 176 -19.98 4.89 8.53
C GLN A 176 -20.58 4.27 7.27
N ASN A 177 -21.91 4.42 7.05
CA ASN A 177 -22.58 3.90 5.86
C ASN A 177 -22.06 4.57 4.57
N THR A 178 -21.78 5.86 4.64
CA THR A 178 -21.18 6.62 3.53
C THR A 178 -19.76 6.09 3.22
N GLY A 179 -18.97 5.82 4.25
CA GLY A 179 -17.65 5.17 4.07
C GLY A 179 -17.75 3.82 3.36
N GLN A 180 -18.76 2.99 3.70
CA GLN A 180 -19.00 1.72 3.00
C GLN A 180 -19.39 1.91 1.53
N ALA A 181 -20.13 2.96 1.21
CA ALA A 181 -20.46 3.29 -0.18
C ALA A 181 -19.21 3.69 -0.98
N VAL A 182 -18.30 4.48 -0.39
CA VAL A 182 -16.99 4.81 -0.99
C VAL A 182 -16.15 3.56 -1.23
N ILE A 183 -16.01 2.68 -0.23
CA ILE A 183 -15.27 1.41 -0.36
C ILE A 183 -15.86 0.54 -1.48
N ARG A 184 -17.18 0.51 -1.63
CA ARG A 184 -17.85 -0.24 -2.72
C ARG A 184 -17.54 0.37 -4.10
N ALA A 185 -17.58 1.69 -4.23
CA ALA A 185 -17.24 2.39 -5.47
C ALA A 185 -15.76 2.17 -5.85
N ALA A 186 -14.87 2.18 -4.87
CA ALA A 186 -13.44 1.99 -5.08
C ALA A 186 -13.05 0.63 -5.67
N GLN A 187 -13.93 -0.38 -5.66
CA GLN A 187 -13.66 -1.66 -6.32
C GLN A 187 -13.39 -1.51 -7.81
N GLU A 188 -13.99 -0.52 -8.46
CA GLU A 188 -13.72 -0.19 -9.86
C GLU A 188 -12.30 0.38 -10.03
N TRP A 189 -11.89 1.29 -9.15
CA TRP A 189 -10.56 1.90 -9.18
C TRP A 189 -9.45 0.87 -8.92
N VAL A 190 -9.70 -0.04 -7.96
CA VAL A 190 -8.81 -1.20 -7.71
C VAL A 190 -8.67 -2.06 -8.96
N GLY A 191 -9.77 -2.33 -9.66
CA GLY A 191 -9.74 -3.06 -10.94
C GLY A 191 -8.90 -2.36 -12.00
N ARG A 192 -8.98 -1.02 -12.10
CA ARG A 192 -8.13 -0.24 -13.01
C ARG A 192 -6.66 -0.29 -12.62
N ALA A 193 -6.34 -0.18 -11.32
CA ALA A 193 -4.97 -0.30 -10.83
C ALA A 193 -4.35 -1.67 -11.16
N VAL A 194 -5.11 -2.75 -10.97
CA VAL A 194 -4.70 -4.12 -11.36
C VAL A 194 -4.43 -4.20 -12.87
N ALA A 195 -5.36 -3.71 -13.70
CA ALA A 195 -5.22 -3.76 -15.15
C ALA A 195 -4.04 -2.94 -15.66
N THR A 196 -3.88 -1.71 -15.13
CA THR A 196 -2.79 -0.80 -15.52
C THR A 196 -1.43 -1.35 -15.10
N SER A 197 -1.26 -1.77 -13.85
CA SER A 197 0.00 -2.33 -13.36
C SER A 197 0.38 -3.62 -14.09
N ARG A 198 -0.60 -4.47 -14.44
CA ARG A 198 -0.38 -5.66 -15.26
C ARG A 198 0.16 -5.30 -16.63
N ARG A 199 -0.50 -4.39 -17.35
CA ARG A 199 -0.08 -3.93 -18.67
C ARG A 199 1.36 -3.39 -18.64
N LEU A 200 1.70 -2.53 -17.68
CA LEU A 200 3.04 -1.97 -17.54
C LEU A 200 4.09 -3.06 -17.26
N SER A 201 3.74 -4.09 -16.48
CA SER A 201 4.60 -5.25 -16.24
C SER A 201 4.81 -6.09 -17.51
N GLU A 202 3.73 -6.37 -18.25
CA GLU A 202 3.78 -7.12 -19.51
C GLU A 202 4.56 -6.39 -20.62
N GLU A 203 4.48 -5.04 -20.64
CA GLU A 203 5.27 -4.18 -21.54
C GLU A 203 6.75 -4.09 -21.14
N GLY A 204 7.13 -4.59 -19.96
CA GLY A 204 8.51 -4.58 -19.46
C GLY A 204 9.00 -3.21 -18.96
N ILE A 205 8.09 -2.25 -18.74
CA ILE A 205 8.43 -0.88 -18.32
C ILE A 205 8.07 -0.59 -16.85
N ALA A 206 7.61 -1.59 -16.11
CA ALA A 206 7.15 -1.43 -14.72
C ALA A 206 8.19 -0.73 -13.82
N GLU A 207 9.46 -1.10 -13.96
CA GLU A 207 10.54 -0.51 -13.16
C GLU A 207 10.88 0.93 -13.59
N GLU A 208 10.81 1.22 -14.89
CA GLU A 208 11.10 2.55 -15.43
C GLU A 208 10.08 3.60 -14.98
N VAL A 209 8.82 3.17 -14.78
CA VAL A 209 7.72 4.05 -14.35
C VAL A 209 7.38 3.91 -12.86
N LEU A 210 8.10 3.05 -12.14
CA LEU A 210 7.92 2.91 -10.70
C LEU A 210 8.24 4.25 -10.01
N GLY A 211 7.31 4.75 -9.17
CA GLY A 211 7.43 6.05 -8.52
C GLY A 211 6.94 7.24 -9.36
N ALA A 212 6.42 7.02 -10.57
CA ALA A 212 5.77 8.07 -11.36
C ALA A 212 4.42 8.46 -10.72
N GLY A 213 4.48 9.07 -9.55
CA GLY A 213 3.34 9.46 -8.74
C GLY A 213 2.74 10.83 -9.10
N ALA A 214 1.91 11.36 -8.21
CA ALA A 214 1.25 12.65 -8.32
C ALA A 214 2.07 13.74 -7.60
N PRO A 215 2.81 14.62 -8.29
CA PRO A 215 3.68 15.62 -7.64
C PRO A 215 2.93 16.54 -6.66
N GLY A 216 1.68 16.90 -6.97
CA GLY A 216 0.85 17.70 -6.07
C GLY A 216 0.54 16.99 -4.75
N LEU A 217 0.33 15.68 -4.80
CA LEU A 217 0.13 14.85 -3.61
C LEU A 217 1.42 14.75 -2.79
N GLU A 218 2.57 14.53 -3.42
CA GLU A 218 3.86 14.47 -2.72
C GLU A 218 4.17 15.78 -2.00
N ILE A 219 3.90 16.93 -2.64
CA ILE A 219 4.01 18.25 -2.00
C ILE A 219 3.07 18.35 -0.79
N ALA A 220 1.83 17.87 -0.91
CA ALA A 220 0.88 17.85 0.21
C ALA A 220 1.38 16.97 1.37
N GLN A 221 1.92 15.78 1.06
CA GLN A 221 2.54 14.89 2.02
C GLN A 221 3.76 15.51 2.73
N MET A 222 4.62 16.23 1.99
CA MET A 222 5.75 16.96 2.57
C MET A 222 5.30 18.13 3.45
N ASN A 223 4.23 18.83 3.07
CA ASN A 223 3.68 19.93 3.86
C ASN A 223 3.03 19.45 5.17
N HIS A 224 2.59 18.19 5.23
CA HIS A 224 2.05 17.59 6.44
C HIS A 224 3.04 17.67 7.63
N GLU A 225 4.34 17.57 7.37
CA GLU A 225 5.37 17.69 8.42
C GLU A 225 5.37 19.02 9.16
N ARG A 226 4.87 20.07 8.52
CA ARG A 226 4.84 21.45 9.04
C ARG A 226 3.51 21.84 9.69
N GLN A 227 2.52 20.97 9.65
CA GLN A 227 1.22 21.23 10.25
C GLN A 227 1.30 21.27 11.78
N ARG A 228 0.68 22.30 12.39
CA ARG A 228 0.73 22.50 13.85
C ARG A 228 -0.18 21.54 14.61
N ALA A 229 -1.33 21.20 14.04
CA ALA A 229 -2.27 20.24 14.57
C ALA A 229 -2.42 19.09 13.56
N ARG A 230 -2.26 17.86 14.03
CA ARG A 230 -2.33 16.65 13.19
C ARG A 230 -3.17 15.60 13.88
N LEU A 231 -4.08 15.00 13.12
CA LEU A 231 -4.84 13.82 13.52
C LEU A 231 -4.06 12.52 13.21
N PHE A 232 -3.19 12.59 12.18
CA PHE A 232 -2.47 11.44 11.63
C PHE A 232 -0.95 11.64 11.68
N MET A 233 -0.21 10.57 11.44
CA MET A 233 1.27 10.57 11.48
C MET A 233 1.91 10.96 10.14
N SER A 234 1.18 10.76 9.02
CA SER A 234 1.63 11.14 7.67
C SER A 234 0.45 11.48 6.78
#